data_ea2d082486960bff4296804a181ffa2e
#
_entry.id   ea2d082486960bff4296804a181ffa2e
#
_cell.length_a   1.000
_cell.length_b   1.000
_cell.length_c   1.000
_cell.angle_alpha   90.00
_cell.angle_beta   90.00
_cell.angle_gamma   90.00
#
_symmetry.space_group_name_H-M   'P 1'
#
loop_
_entity.id
_entity.type
_entity.pdbx_description
1 polymer ?
#
loop_
_entity_poly.entity_id
_entity_poly.type
_entity_poly.pdbx_seq_one_letter_code
_entity_poly.pdbx_strand_id
1 'polypeptide(L)' 'MNTGHMNHEPLEAKAITAVVEELERQAAENPSKLRVRRTGERVTVEGEIDVDALVMVVVGSMAGGP' A
#
# COMPACT_ATOMS: atom_id res chain seq x y z
N MET A 1 -21.59 6.25 21.36
CA MET A 1 -21.29 6.23 20.86
C MET A 1 -20.49 5.89 20.26
N ASN A 2 -20.26 5.71 19.96
CA ASN A 2 -19.53 5.40 19.45
C ASN A 2 -18.83 5.91 18.90
N THR A 3 -18.55 6.10 19.01
CA THR A 3 -17.94 6.86 18.68
C THR A 3 -16.67 6.76 18.36
N GLY A 4 -15.86 6.57 18.95
CA GLY A 4 -14.57 6.53 18.53
C GLY A 4 -14.31 5.85 17.31
N HIS A 5 -15.00 4.89 17.07
CA HIS A 5 -14.70 4.14 15.89
C HIS A 5 -14.83 4.91 14.62
N MET A 6 -15.44 6.05 14.71
CA MET A 6 -15.55 6.76 13.54
C MET A 6 -14.34 7.34 13.09
N ASN A 7 -13.36 7.42 13.88
CA ASN A 7 -12.22 8.13 13.52
C ASN A 7 -11.12 7.33 12.99
N HIS A 8 -11.22 6.02 12.99
CA HIS A 8 -10.08 5.35 12.48
C HIS A 8 -10.45 4.51 11.33
N GLU A 9 -9.50 4.38 10.44
CA GLU A 9 -9.69 3.56 9.29
C GLU A 9 -9.53 2.13 9.66
N PRO A 10 -10.27 1.26 9.01
CA PRO A 10 -10.06 -0.17 9.17
C PRO A 10 -8.61 -0.51 8.82
N LEU A 11 -8.08 -1.50 9.51
CA LEU A 11 -6.73 -1.94 9.19
C LEU A 11 -6.61 -2.36 7.74
N GLU A 12 -7.66 -2.94 7.23
CA GLU A 12 -7.66 -3.36 5.84
C GLU A 12 -7.43 -2.18 4.91
N ALA A 13 -8.11 -1.07 5.16
CA ALA A 13 -7.94 0.10 4.31
C ALA A 13 -6.54 0.66 4.41
N LYS A 14 -5.97 0.66 5.60
CA LYS A 14 -4.61 1.12 5.76
C LYS A 14 -3.63 0.24 5.03
N ALA A 15 -3.84 -1.07 5.10
CA ALA A 15 -2.96 -1.99 4.42
C ALA A 15 -3.05 -1.82 2.91
N ILE A 16 -4.24 -1.63 2.40
CA ILE A 16 -4.41 -1.44 0.97
C ILE A 16 -3.69 -0.17 0.51
N THR A 17 -3.86 0.91 1.25
CA THR A 17 -3.18 2.15 0.90
C THR A 17 -1.67 1.96 0.92
N ALA A 18 -1.15 1.29 1.94
CA ALA A 18 0.29 1.07 2.04
C ALA A 18 0.80 0.25 0.87
N VAL A 19 0.08 -0.79 0.49
CA VAL A 19 0.48 -1.63 -0.62
C VAL A 19 0.54 -0.83 -1.91
N VAL A 20 -0.53 -0.09 -2.20
CA VAL A 20 -0.60 0.63 -3.46
C VAL A 20 0.47 1.72 -3.51
N GLU A 21 0.66 2.44 -2.43
CA GLU A 21 1.65 3.50 -2.43
C GLU A 21 3.06 2.96 -2.58
N GLU A 22 3.34 1.83 -1.93
CA GLU A 22 4.67 1.26 -2.06
C GLU A 22 4.92 0.73 -3.47
N LEU A 23 3.91 0.11 -4.09
CA LEU A 23 4.07 -0.35 -5.45
C LEU A 23 4.32 0.82 -6.39
N GLU A 24 3.62 1.92 -6.18
CA GLU A 24 3.83 3.10 -7.02
C GLU A 24 5.21 3.70 -6.79
N ARG A 25 5.67 3.67 -5.53
CA ARG A 25 7.00 4.17 -5.25
C ARG A 25 8.07 3.33 -5.92
N GLN A 26 7.93 2.02 -5.87
CA GLN A 26 8.89 1.14 -6.52
C GLN A 26 8.90 1.34 -8.03
N ALA A 27 7.71 1.52 -8.62
CA ALA A 27 7.62 1.75 -10.04
C ALA A 27 8.28 3.07 -10.42
N ALA A 28 8.14 4.07 -9.58
CA ALA A 28 8.75 5.36 -9.86
C ALA A 28 10.27 5.28 -9.79
N GLU A 29 10.80 4.44 -8.91
CA GLU A 29 12.24 4.31 -8.79
C GLU A 29 12.83 3.44 -9.88
N ASN A 30 12.08 2.47 -10.37
CA ASN A 30 12.57 1.56 -11.38
C ASN A 30 11.55 1.35 -12.48
N PRO A 31 11.29 2.40 -13.28
CA PRO A 31 10.22 2.29 -14.26
C PRO A 31 10.49 1.27 -15.36
N SER A 32 11.73 0.88 -15.54
CA SER A 32 12.01 -0.14 -16.54
C SER A 32 11.76 -1.54 -16.01
N LYS A 33 11.65 -1.69 -14.72
CA LYS A 33 11.45 -3.01 -14.13
C LYS A 33 10.06 -3.23 -13.57
N LEU A 34 9.34 -2.16 -13.28
CA LEU A 34 8.03 -2.31 -12.66
C LEU A 34 7.09 -1.25 -13.17
N ARG A 35 5.93 -1.67 -13.61
CA ARG A 35 4.88 -0.76 -14.01
C ARG A 35 3.65 -1.04 -13.20
N VAL A 36 3.03 0.01 -12.71
CA VAL A 36 1.86 -0.09 -11.86
C VAL A 36 0.79 0.85 -12.38
N ARG A 37 -0.40 0.35 -12.57
CA ARG A 37 -1.49 1.18 -13.06
C ARG A 37 -2.72 0.91 -12.22
N ARG A 38 -3.34 1.97 -11.76
CA ARG A 38 -4.55 1.85 -10.98
C ARG A 38 -5.76 1.98 -11.87
N THR A 39 -6.72 1.10 -11.68
CA THR A 39 -7.95 1.12 -12.45
C THR A 39 -9.08 0.85 -11.49
N GLY A 40 -9.72 1.92 -11.02
CA GLY A 40 -10.77 1.76 -10.04
C GLY A 40 -10.23 1.15 -8.77
N GLU A 41 -10.77 0.01 -8.40
CA GLU A 41 -10.33 -0.66 -7.19
C GLU A 41 -9.24 -1.67 -7.44
N ARG A 42 -8.77 -1.76 -8.66
CA ARG A 42 -7.78 -2.76 -9.00
C ARG A 42 -6.48 -2.10 -9.38
N VAL A 43 -5.43 -2.85 -9.27
CA VAL A 43 -4.10 -2.39 -9.64
C VAL A 43 -3.50 -3.42 -10.56
N THR A 44 -3.06 -2.96 -11.73
CA THR A 44 -2.37 -3.83 -12.67
C THR A 44 -0.88 -3.65 -12.46
N VAL A 45 -0.19 -4.76 -12.29
CA VAL A 45 1.23 -4.72 -12.00
C VAL A 45 1.96 -5.58 -13.00
N GLU A 46 3.01 -5.02 -13.59
CA GLU A 46 3.87 -5.75 -14.51
C GLU A 46 5.30 -5.54 -14.11
N GLY A 47 6.01 -6.61 -13.87
CA GLY A 47 7.42 -6.51 -13.58
C GLY A 47 7.80 -7.15 -12.26
N GLU A 48 8.83 -6.60 -11.65
CA GLU A 48 9.39 -7.16 -10.44
C GLU A 48 9.10 -6.29 -9.24
N ILE A 49 8.69 -6.91 -8.17
CA ILE A 49 8.36 -6.22 -6.94
C ILE A 49 9.34 -6.64 -5.87
N ASP A 50 9.84 -5.66 -5.13
CA ASP A 50 10.64 -5.94 -3.95
C ASP A 50 9.67 -6.28 -2.82
N VAL A 51 9.46 -7.55 -2.60
CA VAL A 51 8.46 -8.01 -1.64
C VAL A 51 8.86 -7.67 -0.22
N ASP A 52 10.13 -7.75 0.08
CA ASP A 52 10.59 -7.42 1.42
C ASP A 52 10.26 -5.98 1.77
N ALA A 53 10.55 -5.07 0.87
CA ALA A 53 10.22 -3.67 1.10
C ALA A 53 8.72 -3.47 1.22
N LEU A 54 7.95 -4.18 0.40
CA LEU A 54 6.51 -4.07 0.44
C LEU A 54 5.97 -4.51 1.80
N VAL A 55 6.44 -5.64 2.28
CA VAL A 55 5.97 -6.15 3.57
C VAL A 55 6.35 -5.20 4.70
N MET A 56 7.56 -4.65 4.65
CA MET A 56 8.00 -3.73 5.69
C MET A 56 7.10 -2.50 5.76
N VAL A 57 6.72 -1.98 4.61
CA VAL A 57 5.87 -0.81 4.58
C VAL A 57 4.47 -1.13 5.12
N VAL A 58 3.94 -2.29 4.75
CA VAL A 58 2.63 -2.69 5.22
C VAL A 58 2.63 -2.90 6.74
N VAL A 59 3.64 -3.61 7.22
CA VAL A 59 3.74 -3.84 8.66
C VAL A 59 3.87 -2.52 9.41
N GLY A 60 4.68 -1.61 8.86
CA GLY A 60 4.86 -0.32 9.48
C GLY A 60 3.58 0.48 9.54
N SER A 61 2.78 0.42 8.49
CA SER A 61 1.54 1.17 8.48
C SER A 61 0.54 0.63 9.49
N MET A 62 0.60 -0.66 9.76
CA MET A 62 -0.34 -1.26 10.69
C MET A 62 0.13 -1.12 12.13
N ALA A 63 1.43 -1.13 12.34
CA ALA A 63 1.96 -1.02 13.68
C ALA A 63 2.16 0.40 14.11
N GLY A 64 2.07 1.32 13.18
CA GLY A 64 2.46 2.66 13.46
C GLY A 64 1.45 3.43 14.21
N GLY A 65 0.66 3.01 14.76
CA GLY A 65 -0.27 3.74 15.38
C GLY A 65 0.06 4.66 16.28
N PRO A 66 -0.28 5.30 16.92
CA PRO A 66 -0.55 6.16 17.70
C PRO A 66 -0.61 6.68 17.93
#